data_80b261c620804260bcc80b96f929af2c
#
_entry.id   80b261c620804260bcc80b96f929af2c
#
_cell.length_a   1.000
_cell.length_b   1.000
_cell.length_c   1.000
_cell.angle_alpha   90.00
_cell.angle_beta   90.00
_cell.angle_gamma   90.00
#
_symmetry.space_group_name_H-M   'P 1'
#
loop_
_entity.id
_entity.type
_entity.pdbx_description
1 polymer ?
#
loop_
_entity_poly.entity_id
_entity_poly.type
_entity_poly.pdbx_seq_one_letter_code
_entity_poly.pdbx_strand_id
1 'polypeptide(L)'
;EIPMTSHVKRNTVLDAEGEERHIYRRNTPYNLGDEIGTQFIGATNDPDLMIEMLERMFGATEDGLIDMLATFSTVVNGSMYFVPAMSALTAAFAPLADDDEDDEPPADPHRLPTDGKLRIGSLRGYGVPTA
;
A
#
# COMPACT_ATOMS: atom_id res chain seq x y z
N GLU A 1 -19.16 26.49 7.89
CA GLU A 1 -17.68 26.46 7.78
C GLU A 1 -17.17 25.12 8.30
N ILE A 2 -16.18 24.50 7.63
CA ILE A 2 -15.61 23.22 8.04
C ILE A 2 -14.68 23.44 9.24
N PRO A 3 -14.85 22.73 10.36
CA PRO A 3 -13.99 22.89 11.54
C PRO A 3 -12.51 22.61 11.23
N MET A 4 -11.60 23.29 11.93
CA MET A 4 -10.15 23.07 11.78
C MET A 4 -9.70 21.66 12.20
N THR A 5 -10.46 21.01 13.07
CA THR A 5 -10.25 19.61 13.50
C THR A 5 -10.79 18.58 12.51
N SER A 6 -11.46 18.98 11.44
CA SER A 6 -11.95 18.04 10.44
C SER A 6 -10.81 17.34 9.71
N HIS A 7 -11.00 16.06 9.39
CA HIS A 7 -10.02 15.24 8.66
C HIS A 7 -9.52 15.91 7.37
N VAL A 8 -10.42 16.51 6.60
CA VAL A 8 -10.06 17.24 5.38
C VAL A 8 -9.10 18.39 5.69
N LYS A 9 -9.42 19.24 6.69
CA LYS A 9 -8.58 20.37 7.06
C LYS A 9 -7.24 19.95 7.64
N ARG A 10 -7.20 18.87 8.44
CA ARG A 10 -5.96 18.36 9.03
C ARG A 10 -5.03 17.76 7.98
N ASN A 11 -5.56 17.19 6.92
CA ASN A 11 -4.80 16.52 5.86
C ASN A 11 -4.59 17.36 4.59
N THR A 12 -5.08 18.58 4.53
CA THR A 12 -4.75 19.52 3.46
C THR A 12 -3.45 20.24 3.81
N VAL A 13 -2.38 19.91 3.11
CA VAL A 13 -1.07 20.57 3.20
C VAL A 13 -0.86 21.36 1.91
N LEU A 14 -0.53 22.63 2.05
CA LEU A 14 -0.27 23.53 0.93
C LEU A 14 1.23 23.71 0.72
N ASP A 15 1.64 23.89 -0.52
CA ASP A 15 3.00 24.32 -0.86
C ASP A 15 3.18 25.85 -0.70
N ALA A 16 4.34 26.35 -1.10
CA ALA A 16 4.67 27.77 -1.02
C ALA A 16 3.82 28.66 -1.96
N GLU A 17 3.29 28.05 -3.00
CA GLU A 17 2.42 28.69 -4.01
C GLU A 17 0.93 28.65 -3.61
N GLY A 18 0.60 27.91 -2.53
CA GLY A 18 -0.76 27.75 -2.00
C GLY A 18 -1.54 26.60 -2.67
N GLU A 19 -0.87 25.76 -3.44
CA GLU A 19 -1.48 24.58 -4.06
C GLU A 19 -1.43 23.39 -3.10
N GLU A 20 -2.45 22.52 -3.16
CA GLU A 20 -2.55 21.36 -2.30
C GLU A 20 -1.54 20.27 -2.72
N ARG A 21 -0.71 19.82 -1.77
CA ARG A 21 0.19 18.68 -1.95
C ARG A 21 -0.57 17.39 -1.72
N HIS A 22 -0.44 16.45 -2.65
CA HIS A 22 -1.19 15.20 -2.65
C HIS A 22 -0.31 13.99 -2.39
N ILE A 23 -0.90 12.99 -1.71
CA ILE A 23 -0.38 11.62 -1.65
C ILE A 23 -1.38 10.68 -2.31
N TYR A 24 -0.90 9.55 -2.84
CA TYR A 24 -1.78 8.45 -3.22
C TYR A 24 -2.37 7.83 -1.95
N ARG A 25 -3.68 7.63 -1.91
CA ARG A 25 -4.40 7.08 -0.75
C ARG A 25 -5.28 5.92 -1.18
N ARG A 26 -5.19 4.83 -0.45
CA ARG A 26 -6.13 3.72 -0.58
C ARG A 26 -6.57 3.23 0.79
N ASN A 27 -7.86 3.09 0.94
CA ASN A 27 -8.48 2.58 2.15
C ASN A 27 -9.25 1.31 1.83
N THR A 28 -9.00 0.24 2.58
CA THR A 28 -9.66 -1.05 2.40
C THR A 28 -10.32 -1.45 3.71
N PRO A 29 -11.65 -1.51 3.77
CA PRO A 29 -12.34 -1.96 4.96
C PRO A 29 -12.11 -3.46 5.17
N TYR A 30 -12.07 -3.87 6.44
CA TYR A 30 -12.06 -5.28 6.82
C TYR A 30 -13.08 -5.56 7.92
N ASN A 31 -13.53 -6.82 7.97
CA ASN A 31 -14.38 -7.36 9.02
C ASN A 31 -13.88 -8.77 9.35
N LEU A 32 -13.37 -8.95 10.55
CA LEU A 32 -12.83 -10.21 11.06
C LEU A 32 -13.63 -10.63 12.32
N GLY A 33 -14.90 -10.92 12.14
CA GLY A 33 -15.80 -11.27 13.23
C GLY A 33 -16.14 -10.06 14.11
N ASP A 34 -15.60 -10.01 15.31
CA ASP A 34 -15.85 -8.91 16.26
C ASP A 34 -15.01 -7.66 15.99
N GLU A 35 -14.01 -7.76 15.10
CA GLU A 35 -13.14 -6.64 14.72
C GLU A 35 -13.57 -6.07 13.36
N ILE A 36 -13.96 -4.82 13.36
CA ILE A 36 -14.29 -4.05 12.17
C ILE A 36 -13.32 -2.87 12.07
N GLY A 37 -12.70 -2.70 10.93
CA GLY A 37 -11.75 -1.63 10.76
C GLY A 37 -11.43 -1.35 9.30
N THR A 38 -10.33 -0.66 9.10
CA THR A 38 -9.85 -0.30 7.77
C THR A 38 -8.32 -0.32 7.74
N GLN A 39 -7.78 -0.83 6.65
CA GLN A 39 -6.37 -0.76 6.33
C GLN A 39 -6.15 0.42 5.39
N PHE A 40 -5.38 1.39 5.84
CA PHE A 40 -4.99 2.54 5.05
C PHE A 40 -3.60 2.34 4.45
N ILE A 41 -3.45 2.68 3.17
CA ILE A 41 -2.17 2.73 2.47
C ILE A 41 -2.02 4.12 1.90
N GLY A 42 -0.95 4.82 2.28
CA GLY A 42 -0.51 6.06 1.68
C GLY A 42 0.80 5.86 0.93
N ALA A 43 0.94 6.44 -0.26
CA ALA A 43 2.19 6.43 -1.00
C ALA A 43 2.52 7.83 -1.52
N THR A 44 3.77 8.21 -1.39
CA THR A 44 4.30 9.50 -1.84
C THR A 44 5.79 9.35 -2.17
N ASN A 45 6.30 10.21 -3.02
CA ASN A 45 7.74 10.39 -3.25
C ASN A 45 8.36 11.44 -2.30
N ASP A 46 7.54 11.99 -1.40
CA ASP A 46 7.94 12.99 -0.42
C ASP A 46 7.57 12.49 0.99
N PRO A 47 8.51 11.86 1.71
CA PRO A 47 8.25 11.33 3.04
C PRO A 47 7.92 12.41 4.07
N ASP A 48 8.45 13.63 3.93
CA ASP A 48 8.19 14.73 4.86
C ASP A 48 6.73 15.17 4.82
N LEU A 49 6.11 15.13 3.63
CA LEU A 49 4.67 15.38 3.49
C LEU A 49 3.82 14.37 4.28
N MET A 50 4.21 13.09 4.24
CA MET A 50 3.51 12.05 5.00
C MET A 50 3.66 12.27 6.51
N ILE A 51 4.85 12.62 6.96
CA ILE A 51 5.14 12.91 8.37
C ILE A 51 4.32 14.12 8.82
N GLU A 52 4.33 15.22 8.07
CA GLU A 52 3.54 16.39 8.38
C GLU A 52 2.03 16.09 8.50
N MET A 53 1.48 15.30 7.58
CA MET A 53 0.08 14.88 7.67
C MET A 53 -0.20 14.10 8.95
N LEU A 54 0.68 13.18 9.36
CA LEU A 54 0.54 12.42 10.60
C LEU A 54 0.65 13.31 11.83
N GLU A 55 1.60 14.22 11.89
CA GLU A 55 1.77 15.19 12.99
C GLU A 55 0.51 16.03 13.17
N ARG A 56 -0.07 16.52 12.07
CA ARG A 56 -1.31 17.29 12.08
C ARG A 56 -2.51 16.44 12.51
N MET A 57 -2.56 15.16 12.15
CA MET A 57 -3.62 14.25 12.59
C MET A 57 -3.56 13.95 14.08
N PHE A 58 -2.36 13.76 14.63
CA PHE A 58 -2.17 13.38 16.04
C PHE A 58 -1.92 14.56 16.98
N GLY A 59 -2.02 15.79 16.50
CA GLY A 59 -1.84 16.99 17.32
C GLY A 59 -0.40 17.23 17.75
N ALA A 60 0.57 16.73 17.00
CA ALA A 60 2.00 16.97 17.25
C ALA A 60 2.49 18.33 16.70
N THR A 61 1.61 19.10 16.07
CA THR A 61 1.85 20.45 15.59
C THR A 61 1.64 21.50 16.68
N GLU A 62 2.17 22.72 16.49
CA GLU A 62 2.10 23.81 17.48
C GLU A 62 0.66 24.17 17.92
N ASP A 63 -0.33 23.95 17.04
CA ASP A 63 -1.73 24.22 17.36
C ASP A 63 -2.37 23.18 18.29
N GLY A 64 -1.71 22.01 18.48
CA GLY A 64 -2.17 20.91 19.33
C GLY A 64 -3.52 20.33 18.94
N LEU A 65 -4.06 20.67 17.75
CA LEU A 65 -5.36 20.21 17.31
C LEU A 65 -5.28 18.78 16.79
N ILE A 66 -6.12 17.90 17.32
CA ILE A 66 -6.24 16.50 16.91
C ILE A 66 -7.33 16.37 15.84
N ASP A 67 -7.09 15.54 14.85
CA ASP A 67 -8.08 15.17 13.83
C ASP A 67 -9.30 14.51 14.48
N MET A 68 -10.50 14.95 14.11
CA MET A 68 -11.74 14.34 14.61
C MET A 68 -11.85 12.84 14.30
N LEU A 69 -11.21 12.34 13.25
CA LEU A 69 -11.16 10.91 12.94
C LEU A 69 -10.58 10.11 14.11
N ALA A 70 -9.57 10.64 14.81
CA ALA A 70 -8.95 10.00 15.96
C ALA A 70 -9.86 9.91 17.21
N THR A 71 -10.98 10.63 17.22
CA THR A 71 -11.93 10.58 18.36
C THR A 71 -12.83 9.34 18.33
N PHE A 72 -13.00 8.71 17.19
CA PHE A 72 -13.86 7.52 17.00
C PHE A 72 -13.16 6.36 16.27
N SER A 73 -11.86 6.45 16.03
CA SER A 73 -11.05 5.37 15.51
C SER A 73 -9.83 5.14 16.38
N THR A 74 -9.44 3.89 16.53
CA THR A 74 -8.24 3.50 17.27
C THR A 74 -7.17 3.01 16.29
N VAL A 75 -6.00 3.63 16.35
CA VAL A 75 -4.85 3.16 15.57
C VAL A 75 -4.31 1.88 16.20
N VAL A 76 -4.31 0.79 15.45
CA VAL A 76 -3.82 -0.52 15.89
C VAL A 76 -2.33 -0.65 15.65
N ASN A 77 -1.87 -0.31 14.44
CA ASN A 77 -0.46 -0.28 14.06
C ASN A 77 -0.22 0.66 12.87
N GLY A 78 1.04 0.93 12.60
CA GLY A 78 1.49 1.66 11.42
C GLY A 78 2.94 1.31 11.11
N SER A 79 3.27 1.29 9.81
CA SER A 79 4.63 1.02 9.35
C SER A 79 4.92 1.86 8.10
N MET A 80 6.16 2.26 7.94
CA MET A 80 6.66 2.94 6.74
C MET A 80 7.62 2.02 5.99
N TYR A 81 7.50 2.02 4.67
CA TYR A 81 8.32 1.20 3.79
C TYR A 81 8.88 2.06 2.66
N PHE A 82 10.13 1.80 2.29
CA PHE A 82 10.69 2.29 1.06
C PHE A 82 10.33 1.33 -0.08
N VAL A 83 9.78 1.87 -1.16
CA VAL A 83 9.46 1.10 -2.38
C VAL A 83 10.41 1.59 -3.48
N PRO A 84 11.41 0.79 -3.88
CA PRO A 84 12.33 1.18 -4.95
C PRO A 84 11.62 1.24 -6.30
N ALA A 85 12.12 2.11 -7.20
CA ALA A 85 11.67 2.13 -8.58
C ALA A 85 12.02 0.82 -9.29
N MET A 86 11.19 0.39 -10.26
CA MET A 86 11.44 -0.84 -11.04
C MET A 86 12.81 -0.84 -11.72
N SER A 87 13.27 0.32 -12.21
CA SER A 87 14.62 0.46 -12.79
C SER A 87 15.73 0.16 -11.77
N ALA A 88 15.57 0.58 -10.52
CA ALA A 88 16.53 0.29 -9.46
C ALA A 88 16.54 -1.20 -9.09
N LEU A 89 15.37 -1.84 -9.04
CA LEU A 89 15.25 -3.28 -8.83
C LEU A 89 15.92 -4.05 -9.97
N THR A 90 15.61 -3.73 -11.21
CA THR A 90 16.22 -4.37 -12.39
C THR A 90 17.74 -4.22 -12.36
N ALA A 91 18.26 -3.02 -12.07
CA ALA A 91 19.70 -2.81 -11.98
C ALA A 91 20.37 -3.59 -10.85
N ALA A 92 19.69 -3.74 -9.70
CA ALA A 92 20.21 -4.48 -8.54
C ALA A 92 20.28 -6.00 -8.78
N PHE A 93 19.35 -6.54 -9.58
CA PHE A 93 19.26 -7.98 -9.86
C PHE A 93 19.83 -8.38 -11.23
N ALA A 94 20.25 -7.42 -12.08
CA ALA A 94 20.88 -7.73 -13.36
C ALA A 94 22.11 -8.67 -13.28
N PRO A 95 22.99 -8.57 -12.26
CA PRO A 95 24.09 -9.52 -12.11
C PRO A 95 23.68 -10.95 -11.75
N LEU A 96 22.46 -11.14 -11.25
CA LEU A 96 21.92 -12.47 -10.92
C LEU A 96 21.24 -13.15 -12.11
N ALA A 97 21.00 -12.40 -13.19
CA ALA A 97 20.38 -12.94 -14.41
C ALA A 97 21.40 -13.55 -15.36
N ASP A 98 22.69 -13.22 -15.23
CA ASP A 98 23.76 -13.68 -16.13
C ASP A 98 24.36 -15.04 -15.73
N ASP A 99 24.11 -15.53 -14.52
CA ASP A 99 24.67 -16.81 -14.00
C ASP A 99 23.80 -18.04 -14.26
N ASP A 100 22.58 -17.90 -14.83
CA ASP A 100 21.61 -18.99 -14.97
C ASP A 100 21.39 -19.44 -16.45
N GLU A 101 22.39 -19.32 -17.35
CA GLU A 101 22.19 -19.73 -18.74
C GLU A 101 22.07 -21.25 -18.96
N ASP A 102 22.28 -22.11 -17.96
CA ASP A 102 22.30 -23.57 -18.16
C ASP A 102 21.33 -24.40 -17.27
N ASP A 103 20.50 -23.79 -16.42
CA ASP A 103 19.55 -24.54 -15.60
C ASP A 103 18.11 -24.12 -15.92
N GLU A 104 17.57 -24.58 -17.06
CA GLU A 104 16.12 -24.54 -17.28
C GLU A 104 15.49 -25.49 -16.24
N PRO A 105 14.80 -24.96 -15.22
CA PRO A 105 14.18 -25.83 -14.22
C PRO A 105 13.17 -26.72 -14.92
N PRO A 106 13.03 -27.99 -14.50
CA PRO A 106 12.07 -28.91 -15.07
C PRO A 106 10.70 -28.25 -15.11
N ALA A 107 10.03 -28.34 -16.26
CA ALA A 107 8.76 -27.67 -16.51
C ALA A 107 7.79 -27.92 -15.36
N ASP A 108 7.61 -26.92 -14.51
CA ASP A 108 6.66 -26.95 -13.39
C ASP A 108 5.24 -26.98 -13.97
N PRO A 109 4.48 -28.06 -13.77
CA PRO A 109 3.10 -28.15 -14.25
C PRO A 109 2.18 -27.10 -13.62
N HIS A 110 2.63 -26.38 -12.58
CA HIS A 110 1.89 -25.31 -11.91
C HIS A 110 2.38 -23.91 -12.30
N ARG A 111 3.37 -23.82 -13.20
CA ARG A 111 3.86 -22.50 -13.68
C ARG A 111 2.77 -21.80 -14.48
N LEU A 112 2.40 -20.60 -14.05
CA LEU A 112 1.47 -19.76 -14.79
C LEU A 112 2.05 -19.40 -16.17
N PRO A 113 1.23 -19.42 -17.24
CA PRO A 113 1.69 -19.07 -18.58
C PRO A 113 2.23 -17.63 -18.61
N THR A 114 3.40 -17.45 -19.18
CA THR A 114 4.05 -16.13 -19.35
C THR A 114 3.39 -15.28 -20.45
N ASP A 115 2.37 -15.80 -21.12
CA ASP A 115 1.60 -15.11 -22.16
C ASP A 115 0.53 -14.14 -21.61
N GLY A 116 0.47 -13.95 -20.27
CA GLY A 116 -0.50 -13.09 -19.61
C GLY A 116 -1.95 -13.56 -19.67
N LYS A 117 -2.20 -14.78 -20.14
CA LYS A 117 -3.55 -15.35 -20.23
C LYS A 117 -3.81 -16.30 -19.05
N LEU A 118 -4.69 -15.91 -18.17
CA LEU A 118 -5.23 -16.78 -17.11
C LEU A 118 -6.10 -17.87 -17.73
N ARG A 119 -5.56 -19.10 -17.84
CA ARG A 119 -6.32 -20.26 -18.31
C ARG A 119 -7.16 -20.85 -17.17
N ILE A 120 -8.20 -20.15 -16.74
CA ILE A 120 -9.10 -20.57 -15.64
C ILE A 120 -9.88 -21.86 -15.98
N GLY A 121 -9.88 -22.31 -17.25
CA GLY A 121 -10.61 -23.51 -17.70
C GLY A 121 -9.92 -24.85 -17.48
N SER A 122 -8.63 -24.90 -17.13
CA SER A 122 -7.87 -26.14 -16.99
C SER A 122 -7.99 -26.84 -15.63
N LEU A 123 -8.69 -26.24 -14.66
CA LEU A 123 -8.91 -26.81 -13.32
C LEU A 123 -10.04 -27.86 -13.27
N ARG A 124 -10.68 -28.20 -14.41
CA ARG A 124 -11.77 -29.21 -14.46
C ARG A 124 -11.30 -30.67 -14.49
N GLY A 125 -10.01 -30.94 -14.29
CA GLY A 125 -9.43 -32.31 -14.43
C GLY A 125 -9.08 -33.04 -13.15
N TYR A 126 -9.25 -32.48 -11.97
CA TYR A 126 -9.03 -33.22 -10.72
C TYR A 126 -10.29 -33.98 -10.32
N GLY A 127 -10.43 -35.17 -10.85
CA GLY A 127 -11.36 -36.19 -10.34
C GLY A 127 -10.96 -36.57 -8.92
N VAL A 128 -11.88 -36.44 -7.97
CA VAL A 128 -11.73 -36.97 -6.61
C VAL A 128 -11.66 -38.49 -6.72
N PRO A 129 -10.62 -39.18 -6.21
CA PRO A 129 -10.62 -40.62 -6.14
C PRO A 129 -11.74 -41.07 -5.18
N THR A 130 -12.73 -41.76 -5.69
CA THR A 130 -13.73 -42.47 -4.88
C THR A 130 -13.07 -43.65 -4.21
N ALA A 131 -13.15 -43.70 -2.87
CA ALA A 131 -12.78 -44.86 -2.06
C ALA A 131 -13.73 -46.03 -2.28
#